data_d83ae1e5270f23af26883278052e03c6
#
_entry.id   d83ae1e5270f23af26883278052e03c6
#
_cell.length_a   1.000
_cell.length_b   1.000
_cell.length_c   1.000
_cell.angle_alpha   90.00
_cell.angle_beta   90.00
_cell.angle_gamma   90.00
#
_symmetry.space_group_name_H-M   'P 1'
#
loop_
_entity.id
_entity.type
_entity.pdbx_description
1 polymer ?
#
loop_
_entity_poly.entity_id
_entity_poly.type
_entity_poly.pdbx_seq_one_letter_code
_entity_poly.pdbx_strand_id
1 'polypeptide(L)'
;MLVDCKDMKEITDLYQDGYFLGEGTTAKVYLKNNKAIKVYQDSKSKKEVFKEFDMKTHLEKLSHVNIKNVCTPNEIYLVNDEVMAASLDHINGKTLREEIPDISMDLYLEYLESLIESISKLSEQCIWVRDFFSGNAIVDEHSINIIDTDEFYFSCLGEELCLEHNMIEVLHDIFEVTFGFEENFHFKSESLDLLLSDYLDIFAPIDTDFVLYNALRRELGGKTSVKDLKSLIKTMEDIKI
;
A
#
# COMPACT_ATOMS: atom_id res chain seq x y z
N MET A 1 -21.19 1.57 1.45
CA MET A 1 -22.67 1.62 1.23
C MET A 1 -22.97 1.56 -0.26
N LEU A 2 -23.96 0.76 -0.70
CA LEU A 2 -24.40 0.71 -2.12
C LEU A 2 -25.34 1.87 -2.43
N VAL A 3 -25.16 2.50 -3.59
CA VAL A 3 -25.96 3.64 -4.10
C VAL A 3 -26.40 3.33 -5.52
N ASP A 4 -27.70 3.16 -5.72
CA ASP A 4 -28.28 2.94 -7.06
C ASP A 4 -28.44 4.28 -7.79
N CYS A 5 -27.77 4.42 -8.91
CA CYS A 5 -27.89 5.54 -9.84
C CYS A 5 -28.78 5.16 -10.99
N LYS A 6 -29.59 6.13 -11.48
CA LYS A 6 -30.54 5.89 -12.58
C LYS A 6 -29.84 5.66 -13.91
N ASP A 7 -28.76 6.38 -14.13
CA ASP A 7 -28.01 6.35 -15.39
C ASP A 7 -26.57 6.85 -15.25
N MET A 8 -25.83 6.79 -16.34
CA MET A 8 -24.45 7.27 -16.40
C MET A 8 -24.30 8.78 -16.22
N LYS A 9 -25.37 9.56 -16.32
CA LYS A 9 -25.31 10.99 -16.08
C LYS A 9 -25.13 11.26 -14.59
N GLU A 10 -25.86 10.54 -13.73
CA GLU A 10 -25.66 10.65 -12.27
C GLU A 10 -24.22 10.28 -11.85
N ILE A 11 -23.62 9.26 -12.49
CA ILE A 11 -22.20 8.94 -12.30
C ILE A 11 -21.30 10.10 -12.74
N THR A 12 -21.56 10.69 -13.91
CA THR A 12 -20.79 11.82 -14.43
C THR A 12 -20.87 13.02 -13.51
N ASP A 13 -22.06 13.31 -12.97
CA ASP A 13 -22.29 14.41 -12.03
C ASP A 13 -21.46 14.27 -10.73
N LEU A 14 -21.00 13.04 -10.37
CA LEU A 14 -20.13 12.83 -9.22
C LEU A 14 -18.75 13.46 -9.41
N TYR A 15 -18.21 13.53 -10.62
CA TYR A 15 -16.81 13.89 -10.86
C TYR A 15 -16.57 14.97 -11.92
N GLN A 16 -17.56 15.34 -12.77
CA GLN A 16 -17.35 16.20 -13.96
C GLN A 16 -16.66 17.54 -13.67
N ASP A 17 -16.87 18.12 -12.47
CA ASP A 17 -16.22 19.36 -12.03
C ASP A 17 -15.09 19.11 -11.02
N GLY A 18 -14.67 17.85 -10.90
CA GLY A 18 -13.61 17.42 -10.00
C GLY A 18 -12.22 17.64 -10.60
N TYR A 19 -11.23 17.77 -9.72
CA TYR A 19 -9.83 17.79 -10.12
C TYR A 19 -9.35 16.37 -10.43
N PHE A 20 -8.78 16.14 -11.60
CA PHE A 20 -8.21 14.83 -11.97
C PHE A 20 -6.96 14.53 -11.15
N LEU A 21 -7.00 13.42 -10.39
CA LEU A 21 -5.88 12.96 -9.57
C LEU A 21 -4.97 11.98 -10.31
N GLY A 22 -5.55 11.08 -11.11
CA GLY A 22 -4.76 10.07 -11.82
C GLY A 22 -5.62 9.04 -12.55
N GLU A 23 -4.93 8.17 -13.30
CA GLU A 23 -5.53 7.08 -14.06
C GLU A 23 -4.70 5.81 -13.85
N GLY A 24 -5.36 4.73 -13.46
CA GLY A 24 -4.81 3.39 -13.40
C GLY A 24 -5.35 2.49 -14.52
N THR A 25 -5.03 1.21 -14.45
CA THR A 25 -5.45 0.21 -15.44
C THR A 25 -6.96 -0.02 -15.46
N THR A 26 -7.63 0.15 -14.33
CA THR A 26 -9.05 -0.18 -14.15
C THR A 26 -9.94 1.04 -13.99
N ALA A 27 -9.41 2.19 -13.57
CA ALA A 27 -10.20 3.34 -13.20
C ALA A 27 -9.48 4.68 -13.39
N LYS A 28 -10.27 5.76 -13.42
CA LYS A 28 -9.80 7.15 -13.27
C LYS A 28 -10.24 7.68 -11.92
N VAL A 29 -9.40 8.50 -11.31
CA VAL A 29 -9.66 9.07 -9.98
C VAL A 29 -9.75 10.59 -10.06
N TYR A 30 -10.80 11.14 -9.45
CA TYR A 30 -11.07 12.58 -9.39
C TYR A 30 -11.27 13.03 -7.95
N LEU A 31 -10.74 14.18 -7.58
CA LEU A 31 -11.03 14.84 -6.30
C LEU A 31 -12.25 15.75 -6.43
N LYS A 32 -13.28 15.50 -5.64
CA LYS A 32 -14.44 16.37 -5.53
C LYS A 32 -14.99 16.37 -4.11
N ASN A 33 -15.25 17.55 -3.57
CA ASN A 33 -15.81 17.72 -2.21
C ASN A 33 -15.00 16.95 -1.12
N ASN A 34 -13.68 17.00 -1.22
CA ASN A 34 -12.74 16.29 -0.31
C ASN A 34 -12.92 14.75 -0.31
N LYS A 35 -13.43 14.20 -1.41
CA LYS A 35 -13.49 12.74 -1.65
C LYS A 35 -12.76 12.39 -2.93
N ALA A 36 -12.09 11.26 -2.94
CA ALA A 36 -11.57 10.65 -4.15
C ALA A 36 -12.71 9.84 -4.80
N ILE A 37 -13.08 10.19 -6.02
CA ILE A 37 -14.10 9.49 -6.80
C ILE A 37 -13.38 8.62 -7.83
N LYS A 38 -13.38 7.32 -7.61
CA LYS A 38 -12.80 6.31 -8.50
C LYS A 38 -13.86 5.86 -9.49
N VAL A 39 -13.67 6.18 -10.77
CA VAL A 39 -14.62 5.86 -11.87
C VAL A 39 -14.05 4.71 -12.67
N TYR A 40 -14.71 3.56 -12.61
CA TYR A 40 -14.25 2.34 -13.27
C TYR A 40 -14.52 2.39 -14.76
N GLN A 41 -13.50 1.99 -15.52
CA GLN A 41 -13.60 1.93 -16.99
C GLN A 41 -14.11 0.53 -17.41
N ASP A 42 -14.93 0.47 -18.46
CA ASP A 42 -15.26 -0.81 -19.09
C ASP A 42 -14.07 -1.26 -19.95
N SER A 43 -13.05 -1.80 -19.28
CA SER A 43 -11.82 -2.24 -19.88
C SER A 43 -11.64 -3.76 -19.76
N LYS A 44 -10.79 -4.30 -20.64
CA LYS A 44 -10.36 -5.70 -20.55
C LYS A 44 -9.65 -5.95 -19.22
N SER A 45 -8.86 -5.00 -18.75
CA SER A 45 -8.12 -5.06 -17.49
C SER A 45 -9.07 -5.16 -16.29
N LYS A 46 -10.15 -4.37 -16.23
CA LYS A 46 -11.18 -4.49 -15.20
C LYS A 46 -11.75 -5.91 -15.15
N LYS A 47 -12.06 -6.51 -16.31
CA LYS A 47 -12.59 -7.88 -16.41
C LYS A 47 -11.57 -8.94 -15.97
N GLU A 48 -10.29 -8.70 -16.15
CA GLU A 48 -9.22 -9.59 -15.70
C GLU A 48 -9.01 -9.48 -14.19
N VAL A 49 -8.93 -8.27 -13.64
CA VAL A 49 -8.75 -8.01 -12.19
C VAL A 49 -9.90 -8.63 -11.39
N PHE A 50 -11.16 -8.41 -11.81
CA PHE A 50 -12.33 -8.90 -11.10
C PHE A 50 -12.84 -10.26 -11.64
N LYS A 51 -11.99 -11.03 -12.31
CA LYS A 51 -12.37 -12.34 -12.90
C LYS A 51 -12.73 -13.40 -11.85
N GLU A 52 -12.08 -13.33 -10.69
CA GLU A 52 -12.19 -14.35 -9.65
C GLU A 52 -13.32 -14.06 -8.64
N PHE A 53 -13.91 -12.86 -8.67
CA PHE A 53 -14.97 -12.46 -7.74
C PHE A 53 -15.95 -11.47 -8.35
N ASP A 54 -17.15 -11.46 -7.83
CA ASP A 54 -18.14 -10.45 -8.17
C ASP A 54 -17.73 -9.09 -7.58
N MET A 55 -17.42 -8.14 -8.44
CA MET A 55 -16.91 -6.82 -8.07
C MET A 55 -17.80 -6.09 -7.06
N LYS A 56 -19.13 -6.16 -7.22
CA LYS A 56 -20.08 -5.51 -6.33
C LYS A 56 -19.96 -6.09 -4.91
N THR A 57 -20.09 -7.40 -4.80
CA THR A 57 -19.99 -8.10 -3.51
C THR A 57 -18.61 -7.90 -2.88
N HIS A 58 -17.57 -7.85 -3.68
CA HIS A 58 -16.21 -7.66 -3.21
C HIS A 58 -16.00 -6.26 -2.62
N LEU A 59 -16.34 -5.21 -3.36
CA LEU A 59 -16.21 -3.83 -2.89
C LEU A 59 -17.15 -3.54 -1.72
N GLU A 60 -18.34 -4.17 -1.69
CA GLU A 60 -19.23 -4.08 -0.54
C GLU A 60 -18.59 -4.65 0.73
N LYS A 61 -17.91 -5.80 0.64
CA LYS A 61 -17.15 -6.34 1.77
C LYS A 61 -16.02 -5.40 2.20
N LEU A 62 -15.24 -4.88 1.25
CA LEU A 62 -14.19 -3.90 1.53
C LEU A 62 -14.73 -2.64 2.21
N SER A 63 -15.93 -2.16 1.84
CA SER A 63 -16.53 -0.99 2.46
C SER A 63 -16.89 -1.16 3.95
N HIS A 64 -16.85 -2.37 4.46
CA HIS A 64 -17.04 -2.68 5.89
C HIS A 64 -15.71 -2.82 6.66
N VAL A 65 -14.59 -2.81 5.94
CA VAL A 65 -13.25 -2.85 6.56
C VAL A 65 -12.95 -1.46 7.11
N ASN A 66 -12.83 -1.34 8.42
CA ASN A 66 -12.52 -0.09 9.10
C ASN A 66 -11.19 -0.23 9.85
N ILE A 67 -10.12 -0.06 9.14
CA ILE A 67 -8.75 -0.11 9.66
C ILE A 67 -8.13 1.26 9.44
N LYS A 68 -7.54 1.81 10.51
CA LYS A 68 -6.81 3.07 10.42
C LYS A 68 -5.74 2.98 9.32
N ASN A 69 -5.60 4.03 8.53
CA ASN A 69 -4.64 4.14 7.43
C ASN A 69 -4.84 3.14 6.27
N VAL A 70 -6.03 2.53 6.16
CA VAL A 70 -6.42 1.72 5.00
C VAL A 70 -7.63 2.37 4.35
N CYS A 71 -7.46 2.86 3.12
CA CYS A 71 -8.49 3.59 2.39
C CYS A 71 -9.39 2.60 1.64
N THR A 72 -10.60 2.39 2.14
CA THR A 72 -11.61 1.50 1.55
C THR A 72 -12.81 2.28 1.02
N PRO A 73 -13.64 1.70 0.14
CA PRO A 73 -14.79 2.39 -0.42
C PRO A 73 -15.81 2.82 0.65
N ASN A 74 -16.20 4.10 0.66
CA ASN A 74 -17.30 4.62 1.49
C ASN A 74 -18.66 4.35 0.84
N GLU A 75 -18.76 4.68 -0.45
CA GLU A 75 -19.95 4.49 -1.26
C GLU A 75 -19.56 3.82 -2.59
N ILE A 76 -20.42 2.94 -3.06
CA ILE A 76 -20.24 2.18 -4.30
C ILE A 76 -21.46 2.49 -5.16
N TYR A 77 -21.23 3.08 -6.33
CA TYR A 77 -22.28 3.57 -7.21
C TYR A 77 -22.57 2.58 -8.33
N LEU A 78 -23.84 2.23 -8.47
CA LEU A 78 -24.32 1.21 -9.40
C LEU A 78 -25.21 1.83 -10.48
N VAL A 79 -25.09 1.33 -11.71
CA VAL A 79 -26.06 1.55 -12.78
C VAL A 79 -26.46 0.18 -13.33
N ASN A 80 -27.75 -0.13 -13.31
CA ASN A 80 -28.27 -1.45 -13.70
C ASN A 80 -27.57 -2.62 -12.98
N ASP A 81 -27.32 -2.47 -11.69
CA ASP A 81 -26.63 -3.44 -10.84
C ASP A 81 -25.12 -3.64 -11.14
N GLU A 82 -24.55 -2.87 -12.04
CA GLU A 82 -23.11 -2.86 -12.34
C GLU A 82 -22.39 -1.73 -11.61
N VAL A 83 -21.21 -2.03 -11.05
CA VAL A 83 -20.35 -1.03 -10.38
C VAL A 83 -19.74 -0.11 -11.42
N MET A 84 -20.03 1.19 -11.29
CA MET A 84 -19.51 2.23 -12.17
C MET A 84 -18.52 3.16 -11.48
N ALA A 85 -18.69 3.41 -10.19
CA ALA A 85 -17.78 4.26 -9.43
C ALA A 85 -17.76 3.87 -7.93
N ALA A 86 -16.74 4.34 -7.22
CA ALA A 86 -16.71 4.32 -5.77
C ALA A 86 -16.20 5.67 -5.23
N SER A 87 -16.66 6.09 -4.06
CA SER A 87 -16.07 7.20 -3.33
C SER A 87 -15.22 6.67 -2.19
N LEU A 88 -14.06 7.31 -2.00
CA LEU A 88 -13.10 7.02 -0.95
C LEU A 88 -12.75 8.33 -0.22
N ASP A 89 -12.17 8.23 0.96
CA ASP A 89 -11.60 9.40 1.60
C ASP A 89 -10.39 9.90 0.80
N HIS A 90 -10.30 11.22 0.63
CA HIS A 90 -9.14 11.80 0.00
C HIS A 90 -8.02 11.92 1.04
N ILE A 91 -6.90 11.28 0.76
CA ILE A 91 -5.68 11.42 1.55
C ILE A 91 -4.82 12.50 0.90
N ASN A 92 -4.48 13.53 1.68
CA ASN A 92 -3.64 14.63 1.22
C ASN A 92 -2.19 14.35 1.58
N GLY A 93 -1.37 14.09 0.60
CA GLY A 93 0.03 13.75 0.79
C GLY A 93 0.70 13.43 -0.53
N LYS A 94 1.95 12.96 -0.44
CA LYS A 94 2.69 12.41 -1.58
C LYS A 94 2.73 10.90 -1.48
N THR A 95 3.03 10.24 -2.58
CA THR A 95 3.26 8.80 -2.54
C THR A 95 4.52 8.48 -1.73
N LEU A 96 4.52 7.34 -1.09
CA LEU A 96 5.68 6.85 -0.34
C LEU A 96 6.92 6.78 -1.24
N ARG A 97 6.74 6.40 -2.50
CA ARG A 97 7.80 6.34 -3.51
C ARG A 97 8.48 7.69 -3.75
N GLU A 98 7.70 8.77 -3.69
CA GLU A 98 8.22 10.14 -3.88
C GLU A 98 8.91 10.66 -2.62
N GLU A 99 8.46 10.27 -1.43
CA GLU A 99 8.96 10.78 -0.15
C GLU A 99 10.18 10.02 0.38
N ILE A 100 10.24 8.68 0.21
CA ILE A 100 11.32 7.84 0.77
C ILE A 100 12.73 8.42 0.56
N PRO A 101 13.10 8.96 -0.63
CA PRO A 101 14.48 9.42 -0.83
C PRO A 101 14.91 10.55 0.09
N ASP A 102 13.99 11.39 0.51
CA ASP A 102 14.29 12.67 1.17
C ASP A 102 13.94 12.69 2.68
N ILE A 103 13.29 11.66 3.20
CA ILE A 103 12.90 11.59 4.62
C ILE A 103 14.07 11.17 5.52
N SER A 104 13.98 11.56 6.80
CA SER A 104 14.91 11.09 7.83
C SER A 104 14.66 9.62 8.19
N MET A 105 15.67 8.93 8.70
CA MET A 105 15.50 7.56 9.16
C MET A 105 14.47 7.44 10.30
N ASP A 106 14.43 8.39 11.22
CA ASP A 106 13.45 8.37 12.32
C ASP A 106 12.02 8.41 11.75
N LEU A 107 11.73 9.30 10.79
CA LEU A 107 10.41 9.40 10.16
C LEU A 107 10.10 8.17 9.29
N TYR A 108 11.09 7.65 8.57
CA TYR A 108 10.94 6.41 7.79
C TYR A 108 10.50 5.24 8.68
N LEU A 109 11.06 5.14 9.87
CA LEU A 109 10.72 4.08 10.80
C LEU A 109 9.34 4.26 11.43
N GLU A 110 8.93 5.51 11.74
CA GLU A 110 7.55 5.81 12.14
C GLU A 110 6.54 5.38 11.05
N TYR A 111 6.87 5.62 9.79
CA TYR A 111 6.06 5.18 8.65
C TYR A 111 5.96 3.67 8.55
N LEU A 112 7.09 2.95 8.70
CA LEU A 112 7.07 1.49 8.70
C LEU A 112 6.25 0.91 9.86
N GLU A 113 6.39 1.44 11.07
CA GLU A 113 5.56 1.02 12.22
C GLU A 113 4.07 1.19 11.93
N SER A 114 3.67 2.34 11.41
CA SER A 114 2.28 2.62 11.01
C SER A 114 1.77 1.65 9.93
N LEU A 115 2.61 1.34 8.94
CA LEU A 115 2.28 0.39 7.88
C LEU A 115 2.13 -1.03 8.42
N ILE A 116 3.05 -1.49 9.25
CA ILE A 116 3.02 -2.80 9.88
C ILE A 116 1.76 -2.98 10.74
N GLU A 117 1.37 -1.95 11.50
CA GLU A 117 0.13 -1.98 12.27
C GLU A 117 -1.08 -2.19 11.34
N SER A 118 -1.14 -1.47 10.21
CA SER A 118 -2.23 -1.60 9.24
C SER A 118 -2.25 -2.99 8.60
N ILE A 119 -1.09 -3.54 8.23
CA ILE A 119 -0.93 -4.90 7.68
C ILE A 119 -1.37 -5.96 8.69
N SER A 120 -0.97 -5.82 9.95
CA SER A 120 -1.38 -6.73 11.02
C SER A 120 -2.90 -6.75 11.19
N LYS A 121 -3.54 -5.57 11.17
CA LYS A 121 -5.00 -5.45 11.26
C LYS A 121 -5.75 -6.03 10.04
N LEU A 122 -5.20 -5.92 8.85
CA LEU A 122 -5.72 -6.58 7.65
C LEU A 122 -5.63 -8.10 7.81
N SER A 123 -4.50 -8.60 8.31
CA SER A 123 -4.25 -10.02 8.50
C SER A 123 -5.16 -10.63 9.57
N GLU A 124 -5.43 -9.92 10.68
CA GLU A 124 -6.42 -10.30 11.70
C GLU A 124 -7.83 -10.53 11.10
N GLN A 125 -8.15 -9.84 10.00
CA GLN A 125 -9.41 -10.00 9.26
C GLN A 125 -9.28 -10.97 8.08
N CYS A 126 -8.18 -11.70 7.99
CA CYS A 126 -7.86 -12.61 6.89
C CYS A 126 -7.92 -11.93 5.51
N ILE A 127 -7.47 -10.68 5.42
CA ILE A 127 -7.40 -9.93 4.17
C ILE A 127 -5.98 -9.97 3.65
N TRP A 128 -5.80 -10.52 2.44
CA TRP A 128 -4.54 -10.48 1.71
C TRP A 128 -4.39 -9.16 0.98
N VAL A 129 -3.27 -8.50 1.22
CA VAL A 129 -2.81 -7.36 0.44
C VAL A 129 -2.31 -7.88 -0.90
N ARG A 130 -2.86 -7.36 -1.98
CA ARG A 130 -2.45 -7.67 -3.35
C ARG A 130 -2.22 -6.37 -4.10
N ASP A 131 -1.35 -6.41 -5.10
CA ASP A 131 -0.98 -5.24 -5.91
C ASP A 131 -0.51 -4.04 -5.06
N PHE A 132 0.14 -4.33 -3.92
CA PHE A 132 0.77 -3.28 -3.14
C PHE A 132 2.04 -2.82 -3.82
N PHE A 133 2.14 -1.54 -4.01
CA PHE A 133 3.41 -0.88 -4.34
C PHE A 133 3.43 0.52 -3.69
N SER A 134 4.62 1.07 -3.52
CA SER A 134 4.84 2.34 -2.84
C SER A 134 4.13 3.54 -3.49
N GLY A 135 3.67 3.40 -4.74
CA GLY A 135 2.76 4.35 -5.39
C GLY A 135 1.31 4.27 -4.89
N ASN A 136 0.89 3.12 -4.30
CA ASN A 136 -0.41 2.91 -3.68
C ASN A 136 -0.39 3.18 -2.16
N ALA A 137 0.65 3.85 -1.68
CA ALA A 137 0.79 4.30 -0.31
C ALA A 137 1.04 5.82 -0.29
N ILE A 138 0.16 6.57 0.38
CA ILE A 138 0.30 8.02 0.55
C ILE A 138 0.77 8.30 1.97
N VAL A 139 1.82 9.09 2.10
CA VAL A 139 2.32 9.56 3.38
C VAL A 139 1.68 10.88 3.76
N ASP A 140 1.24 10.98 4.99
CA ASP A 140 0.92 12.22 5.66
C ASP A 140 2.00 12.57 6.71
N GLU A 141 1.72 13.50 7.62
CA GLU A 141 2.72 13.98 8.58
C GLU A 141 3.30 12.87 9.48
N HIS A 142 2.57 11.78 9.73
CA HIS A 142 2.95 10.76 10.74
C HIS A 142 2.62 9.32 10.35
N SER A 143 2.03 9.06 9.19
CA SER A 143 1.56 7.74 8.83
C SER A 143 1.59 7.45 7.33
N ILE A 144 1.60 6.18 7.01
CA ILE A 144 1.37 5.69 5.64
C ILE A 144 -0.09 5.28 5.52
N ASN A 145 -0.76 5.80 4.51
CA ASN A 145 -2.13 5.45 4.17
C ASN A 145 -2.12 4.58 2.93
N ILE A 146 -2.60 3.36 3.05
CA ILE A 146 -2.73 2.42 1.94
C ILE A 146 -3.96 2.81 1.12
N ILE A 147 -3.77 3.05 -0.17
CA ILE A 147 -4.83 3.34 -1.14
C ILE A 147 -4.90 2.23 -2.19
N ASP A 148 -5.90 2.29 -3.07
CA ASP A 148 -6.13 1.33 -4.16
C ASP A 148 -6.28 -0.13 -3.68
N THR A 149 -7.18 -0.32 -2.72
CA THR A 149 -7.44 -1.60 -2.04
C THR A 149 -8.36 -2.55 -2.81
N ASP A 150 -8.74 -2.23 -4.04
CA ASP A 150 -9.74 -2.98 -4.81
C ASP A 150 -9.33 -4.44 -5.07
N GLU A 151 -8.04 -4.73 -5.12
CA GLU A 151 -7.49 -6.08 -5.35
C GLU A 151 -7.22 -6.86 -4.06
N PHE A 152 -7.47 -6.28 -2.89
CA PHE A 152 -7.31 -6.98 -1.63
C PHE A 152 -8.25 -8.18 -1.56
N TYR A 153 -7.75 -9.32 -1.11
CA TYR A 153 -8.47 -10.59 -1.17
C TYR A 153 -8.84 -11.12 0.20
N PHE A 154 -10.12 -11.50 0.39
CA PHE A 154 -10.57 -12.16 1.62
C PHE A 154 -10.19 -13.64 1.58
N SER A 155 -9.14 -13.98 2.30
CA SER A 155 -8.55 -15.33 2.34
C SER A 155 -9.32 -16.25 3.30
N CYS A 156 -9.25 -17.56 3.04
CA CYS A 156 -9.72 -18.58 3.96
C CYS A 156 -8.58 -19.29 4.72
N LEU A 157 -7.33 -18.85 4.54
CA LEU A 157 -6.14 -19.54 5.07
C LEU A 157 -5.80 -19.19 6.53
N GLY A 158 -6.53 -18.25 7.13
CA GLY A 158 -6.32 -17.82 8.52
C GLY A 158 -5.32 -16.69 8.67
N GLU A 159 -5.30 -16.11 9.88
CA GLU A 159 -4.58 -14.88 10.22
C GLU A 159 -3.06 -15.00 10.04
N GLU A 160 -2.46 -16.07 10.54
CA GLU A 160 -1.01 -16.26 10.55
C GLU A 160 -0.44 -16.31 9.11
N LEU A 161 -1.07 -17.09 8.22
CA LEU A 161 -0.65 -17.15 6.82
C LEU A 161 -0.95 -15.87 6.05
N CYS A 162 -2.02 -15.15 6.43
CA CYS A 162 -2.27 -13.83 5.87
C CYS A 162 -1.19 -12.83 6.29
N LEU A 163 -0.75 -12.87 7.55
CA LEU A 163 0.29 -11.98 8.05
C LEU A 163 1.63 -12.24 7.34
N GLU A 164 2.05 -13.50 7.24
CA GLU A 164 3.27 -13.88 6.53
C GLU A 164 3.24 -13.41 5.07
N HIS A 165 2.15 -13.70 4.34
CA HIS A 165 1.99 -13.26 2.97
C HIS A 165 2.04 -11.74 2.82
N ASN A 166 1.25 -11.03 3.62
CA ASN A 166 1.15 -9.57 3.55
C ASN A 166 2.48 -8.88 3.88
N MET A 167 3.21 -9.39 4.88
CA MET A 167 4.53 -8.85 5.22
C MET A 167 5.52 -9.01 4.08
N ILE A 168 5.57 -10.19 3.44
CA ILE A 168 6.45 -10.44 2.29
C ILE A 168 6.10 -9.49 1.14
N GLU A 169 4.83 -9.41 0.77
CA GLU A 169 4.35 -8.59 -0.36
C GLU A 169 4.68 -7.11 -0.15
N VAL A 170 4.35 -6.57 1.01
CA VAL A 170 4.52 -5.14 1.29
C VAL A 170 6.00 -4.78 1.49
N LEU A 171 6.74 -5.58 2.25
CA LEU A 171 8.13 -5.27 2.55
C LEU A 171 9.03 -5.41 1.32
N HIS A 172 8.71 -6.33 0.41
CA HIS A 172 9.46 -6.47 -0.84
C HIS A 172 9.46 -5.15 -1.62
N ASP A 173 8.29 -4.56 -1.87
CA ASP A 173 8.19 -3.28 -2.60
C ASP A 173 8.86 -2.12 -1.84
N ILE A 174 8.64 -2.04 -0.52
CA ILE A 174 9.24 -0.99 0.31
C ILE A 174 10.77 -1.05 0.22
N PHE A 175 11.35 -2.24 0.29
CA PHE A 175 12.80 -2.40 0.19
C PHE A 175 13.31 -2.11 -1.21
N GLU A 176 12.59 -2.53 -2.25
CA GLU A 176 12.93 -2.20 -3.63
C GLU A 176 13.07 -0.68 -3.79
N VAL A 177 12.07 0.08 -3.35
CA VAL A 177 12.11 1.55 -3.44
C VAL A 177 13.17 2.15 -2.52
N THR A 178 13.27 1.66 -1.28
CA THR A 178 14.22 2.20 -0.30
C THR A 178 15.66 1.99 -0.72
N PHE A 179 15.99 0.81 -1.22
CA PHE A 179 17.37 0.43 -1.55
C PHE A 179 17.70 0.53 -3.05
N GLY A 180 16.71 0.79 -3.90
CA GLY A 180 16.90 0.99 -5.34
C GLY A 180 17.19 -0.30 -6.09
N PHE A 181 16.62 -1.41 -5.64
CA PHE A 181 16.72 -2.68 -6.34
C PHE A 181 15.88 -2.64 -7.62
N GLU A 182 16.48 -2.95 -8.74
CA GLU A 182 15.75 -3.14 -10.01
C GLU A 182 15.11 -4.53 -10.06
N GLU A 183 14.05 -4.71 -10.84
CA GLU A 183 13.14 -5.87 -10.93
C GLU A 183 13.76 -7.28 -11.07
N ASN A 184 15.08 -7.43 -11.09
CA ASN A 184 15.79 -8.70 -11.22
C ASN A 184 16.79 -8.97 -10.08
N PHE A 185 16.58 -8.33 -8.94
CA PHE A 185 17.53 -8.45 -7.84
C PHE A 185 17.30 -9.73 -7.06
N HIS A 186 18.09 -10.75 -7.37
CA HIS A 186 18.40 -11.80 -6.41
C HIS A 186 19.53 -11.26 -5.54
N PHE A 187 19.28 -11.12 -4.22
CA PHE A 187 20.31 -10.72 -3.28
C PHE A 187 21.59 -11.54 -3.51
N LYS A 188 22.65 -10.88 -3.94
CA LYS A 188 23.93 -11.53 -4.22
C LYS A 188 24.90 -11.50 -3.04
N SER A 189 24.52 -10.83 -1.95
CA SER A 189 25.38 -10.79 -0.77
C SER A 189 24.74 -11.53 0.40
N GLU A 190 25.46 -12.52 0.92
CA GLU A 190 25.07 -13.25 2.15
C GLU A 190 24.82 -12.29 3.33
N SER A 191 25.45 -11.12 3.34
CA SER A 191 25.27 -10.11 4.39
C SER A 191 23.91 -9.42 4.32
N LEU A 192 23.35 -9.22 3.12
CA LEU A 192 22.04 -8.61 2.93
C LEU A 192 20.93 -9.64 3.13
N ASP A 193 21.16 -10.91 2.71
CA ASP A 193 20.28 -12.03 3.01
C ASP A 193 20.18 -12.28 4.52
N LEU A 194 21.30 -12.16 5.26
CA LEU A 194 21.29 -12.20 6.72
C LEU A 194 20.52 -11.03 7.33
N LEU A 195 20.71 -9.82 6.81
CA LEU A 195 20.04 -8.62 7.31
C LEU A 195 18.53 -8.67 7.05
N LEU A 196 18.11 -9.28 5.93
CA LEU A 196 16.70 -9.51 5.61
C LEU A 196 16.12 -10.71 6.33
N SER A 197 16.88 -11.79 6.53
CA SER A 197 16.44 -12.92 7.34
C SER A 197 16.25 -12.50 8.80
N ASP A 198 17.19 -11.74 9.36
CA ASP A 198 17.05 -11.14 10.68
C ASP A 198 15.85 -10.18 10.75
N TYR A 199 15.57 -9.46 9.67
CA TYR A 199 14.41 -8.56 9.56
C TYR A 199 13.09 -9.35 9.44
N LEU A 200 13.05 -10.44 8.68
CA LEU A 200 11.90 -11.33 8.58
C LEU A 200 11.68 -12.12 9.88
N ASP A 201 12.72 -12.55 10.56
CA ASP A 201 12.64 -13.21 11.88
C ASP A 201 12.15 -12.25 12.97
N ILE A 202 12.41 -10.95 12.85
CA ILE A 202 11.90 -9.89 13.76
C ILE A 202 10.40 -9.69 13.64
N PHE A 203 9.81 -9.95 12.46
CA PHE A 203 8.36 -9.85 12.27
C PHE A 203 7.59 -11.09 12.71
N ALA A 204 8.26 -12.19 13.00
CA ALA A 204 7.61 -13.45 13.37
C ALA A 204 6.97 -13.49 14.76
N PRO A 205 7.39 -12.80 15.81
CA PRO A 205 6.54 -12.39 16.92
C PRO A 205 6.79 -10.93 17.29
N ILE A 206 5.73 -10.16 17.32
CA ILE A 206 5.64 -8.76 17.71
C ILE A 206 6.17 -8.52 19.14
N ASP A 207 7.44 -8.73 19.34
CA ASP A 207 8.15 -8.31 20.54
C ASP A 207 9.32 -7.41 20.10
N THR A 208 9.06 -6.22 20.18
CA THR A 208 9.49 -4.89 19.85
C THR A 208 10.98 -4.53 19.94
N ASP A 209 11.89 -5.39 19.89
CA ASP A 209 13.29 -5.00 19.74
C ASP A 209 13.74 -5.03 18.26
N PHE A 210 13.42 -3.95 17.57
CA PHE A 210 13.90 -3.62 16.23
C PHE A 210 15.44 -3.74 16.15
N VAL A 211 15.95 -4.94 15.90
CA VAL A 211 17.40 -5.15 15.80
C VAL A 211 17.97 -4.34 14.65
N LEU A 212 17.27 -4.31 13.51
CA LEU A 212 17.67 -3.47 12.38
C LEU A 212 17.57 -1.98 12.71
N TYR A 213 16.47 -1.53 13.35
CA TYR A 213 16.29 -0.17 13.82
C TYR A 213 17.42 0.26 14.75
N ASN A 214 17.69 -0.54 15.77
CA ASN A 214 18.75 -0.24 16.74
C ASN A 214 20.13 -0.30 16.10
N ALA A 215 20.35 -1.21 15.14
CA ALA A 215 21.60 -1.28 14.40
C ALA A 215 21.79 -0.05 13.49
N LEU A 216 20.78 0.30 12.67
CA LEU A 216 20.84 1.46 11.79
C LEU A 216 20.90 2.77 12.58
N ARG A 217 20.12 2.91 13.65
CA ARG A 217 20.16 4.08 14.52
C ARG A 217 21.50 4.25 15.23
N ARG A 218 22.12 3.13 15.64
CA ARG A 218 23.45 3.14 16.27
C ARG A 218 24.54 3.52 15.29
N GLU A 219 24.51 2.97 14.07
CA GLU A 219 25.58 3.16 13.07
C GLU A 219 25.44 4.52 12.34
N LEU A 220 24.23 4.98 12.10
CA LEU A 220 23.97 6.16 11.27
C LEU A 220 23.59 7.40 12.09
N GLY A 221 23.16 7.22 13.34
CA GLY A 221 22.61 8.30 14.15
C GLY A 221 21.29 8.86 13.57
N GLY A 222 20.26 9.03 14.36
CA GLY A 222 18.86 9.25 13.96
C GLY A 222 18.51 10.44 13.06
N LYS A 223 19.50 11.17 12.54
CA LYS A 223 19.32 12.29 11.58
C LYS A 223 19.74 11.96 10.15
N THR A 224 20.18 10.74 9.90
CA THR A 224 20.62 10.29 8.59
C THR A 224 19.41 10.07 7.68
N SER A 225 19.49 10.50 6.44
CA SER A 225 18.41 10.29 5.46
C SER A 225 18.47 8.87 4.86
N VAL A 226 17.37 8.40 4.32
CA VAL A 226 17.32 7.13 3.55
C VAL A 226 18.31 7.15 2.38
N LYS A 227 18.52 8.31 1.76
CA LYS A 227 19.53 8.49 0.70
C LYS A 227 20.95 8.22 1.17
N ASP A 228 21.29 8.62 2.40
CA ASP A 228 22.60 8.36 2.98
C ASP A 228 22.77 6.86 3.28
N LEU A 229 21.70 6.18 3.70
CA LEU A 229 21.68 4.74 3.89
C LEU A 229 21.97 4.01 2.57
N LYS A 230 21.32 4.39 1.46
CA LYS A 230 21.62 3.84 0.13
C LYS A 230 23.09 3.98 -0.26
N SER A 231 23.65 5.15 0.02
CA SER A 231 25.06 5.42 -0.27
C SER A 231 25.99 4.55 0.59
N LEU A 232 25.62 4.31 1.83
CA LEU A 232 26.39 3.44 2.75
C LEU A 232 26.35 1.99 2.27
N ILE A 233 25.17 1.46 1.96
CA ILE A 233 25.00 0.09 1.45
C ILE A 233 25.80 -0.11 0.18
N LYS A 234 25.71 0.81 -0.77
CA LYS A 234 26.51 0.77 -2.00
C LYS A 234 28.02 0.76 -1.73
N THR A 235 28.47 1.54 -0.76
CA THR A 235 29.88 1.56 -0.33
C THR A 235 30.30 0.23 0.29
N MET A 236 29.41 -0.41 1.06
CA MET A 236 29.67 -1.73 1.66
C MET A 236 29.73 -2.85 0.60
N GLU A 237 28.92 -2.76 -0.46
CA GLU A 237 28.97 -3.70 -1.60
C GLU A 237 30.27 -3.55 -2.41
N ASP A 238 30.78 -2.32 -2.54
CA ASP A 238 32.04 -2.05 -3.23
C ASP A 238 33.28 -2.48 -2.44
N ILE A 239 33.17 -2.56 -1.11
CA ILE A 239 34.19 -3.13 -0.22
C ILE A 239 33.99 -4.66 -0.20
N LYS A 240 34.48 -5.34 -1.23
CA LYS A 240 34.56 -6.81 -1.19
C LYS A 240 35.45 -7.24 -0.02
N ILE A 241 34.80 -7.70 1.05
CA ILE A 241 35.43 -8.49 2.08
C ILE A 241 35.46 -9.94 1.64
#